data_e62f31e6d9501a021a8ab48726dec435
#
_entry.id   e62f31e6d9501a021a8ab48726dec435
#
_cell.length_a   1.000
_cell.length_b   1.000
_cell.length_c   1.000
_cell.angle_alpha   90.00
_cell.angle_beta   90.00
_cell.angle_gamma   90.00
#
_symmetry.space_group_name_H-M   'P 1'
#
loop_
_entity.id
_entity.type
_entity.pdbx_description
1 polymer ?
#
loop_
_entity_poly.entity_id
_entity_poly.type
_entity_poly.pdbx_seq_one_letter_code
_entity_poly.pdbx_strand_id
1 'polypeptide(L)'
;MLDESNGNTSTVLDFGSGHVHPTKAMDPGLVYDITTMDYIDFLCNSNYTINNIRVLTRKNADCSGAKRAGHIGNLNYPSLSAVFQQYGRRNMSTHFIRRVTNVGEPNSIYKVTIRPPSGSVVTVEPEQLVFRRVGQKLNFLVRVQTMAVKLSPGGTRMQAGSIVWSDGKHEVTSPLTVTMQQPI
;
A
#
# COMPACT_ATOMS: atom_id res chain seq x y z
N MET A 1 -10.96 -15.73 9.71
CA MET A 1 -12.39 -15.43 9.44
C MET A 1 -12.85 -16.34 8.32
N LEU A 2 -14.09 -16.76 8.35
CA LEU A 2 -14.75 -17.47 7.26
C LEU A 2 -15.65 -16.47 6.53
N ASP A 3 -15.73 -16.59 5.22
CA ASP A 3 -16.71 -15.89 4.41
C ASP A 3 -18.07 -16.58 4.60
N GLU A 4 -19.02 -15.88 5.21
CA GLU A 4 -20.34 -16.44 5.56
C GLU A 4 -21.17 -16.81 4.31
N SER A 5 -20.86 -16.24 3.15
CA SER A 5 -21.59 -16.49 1.91
C SER A 5 -21.24 -17.84 1.25
N ASN A 6 -20.03 -18.35 1.45
CA ASN A 6 -19.55 -19.56 0.76
C ASN A 6 -18.76 -20.53 1.67
N GLY A 7 -18.56 -20.19 2.97
CA GLY A 7 -17.85 -21.01 3.95
C GLY A 7 -16.33 -21.13 3.75
N ASN A 8 -15.77 -20.41 2.77
CA ASN A 8 -14.35 -20.40 2.51
C ASN A 8 -13.61 -19.48 3.48
N THR A 9 -12.28 -19.58 3.51
CA THR A 9 -11.46 -18.62 4.26
C THR A 9 -11.55 -17.25 3.61
N SER A 10 -11.99 -16.25 4.39
CA SER A 10 -12.07 -14.86 3.96
C SER A 10 -10.70 -14.32 3.54
N THR A 11 -10.70 -13.46 2.54
CA THR A 11 -9.50 -12.78 2.02
C THR A 11 -9.39 -11.35 2.55
N VAL A 12 -8.26 -10.70 2.30
CA VAL A 12 -8.09 -9.27 2.63
C VAL A 12 -9.04 -8.35 1.86
N LEU A 13 -9.68 -8.84 0.79
CA LEU A 13 -10.73 -8.09 0.07
C LEU A 13 -12.07 -8.12 0.83
N ASP A 14 -12.29 -9.14 1.67
CA ASP A 14 -13.51 -9.31 2.44
C ASP A 14 -13.42 -8.56 3.78
N PHE A 15 -12.27 -8.63 4.45
CA PHE A 15 -12.08 -8.05 5.80
C PHE A 15 -11.11 -6.86 5.86
N GLY A 16 -10.49 -6.44 4.74
CA GLY A 16 -9.54 -5.33 4.71
C GLY A 16 -8.34 -5.56 5.64
N SER A 17 -8.16 -4.67 6.61
CA SER A 17 -7.12 -4.78 7.65
C SER A 17 -7.58 -5.51 8.91
N GLY A 18 -8.80 -6.05 8.93
CA GLY A 18 -9.38 -6.76 10.08
C GLY A 18 -10.37 -5.92 10.89
N HIS A 19 -10.69 -6.39 12.08
CA HIS A 19 -11.64 -5.72 12.97
C HIS A 19 -11.09 -4.39 13.52
N VAL A 20 -11.98 -3.41 13.67
CA VAL A 20 -11.65 -2.14 14.34
C VAL A 20 -11.29 -2.42 15.80
N HIS A 21 -10.16 -1.88 16.24
CA HIS A 21 -9.68 -1.97 17.61
C HIS A 21 -9.59 -0.57 18.23
N PRO A 22 -10.65 -0.06 18.88
CA PRO A 22 -10.72 1.33 19.33
C PRO A 22 -9.60 1.73 20.27
N THR A 23 -9.20 0.85 21.19
CA THR A 23 -8.14 1.13 22.17
C THR A 23 -6.78 1.33 21.47
N LYS A 24 -6.44 0.49 20.47
CA LYS A 24 -5.21 0.68 19.68
C LYS A 24 -5.29 1.90 18.75
N ALA A 25 -6.49 2.26 18.31
CA ALA A 25 -6.69 3.42 17.46
C ALA A 25 -6.50 4.76 18.20
N MET A 26 -6.60 4.78 19.52
CA MET A 26 -6.31 5.97 20.35
C MET A 26 -4.81 6.26 20.48
N ASP A 27 -3.95 5.23 20.36
CA ASP A 27 -2.48 5.35 20.41
C ASP A 27 -1.88 4.48 19.28
N PRO A 28 -1.97 4.95 18.02
CA PRO A 28 -1.59 4.12 16.87
C PRO A 28 -0.08 4.10 16.59
N GLY A 29 0.71 4.95 17.24
CA GLY A 29 2.15 5.09 17.04
C GLY A 29 2.53 5.76 15.73
N LEU A 30 2.16 5.19 14.58
CA LEU A 30 2.37 5.78 13.26
C LEU A 30 1.05 5.96 12.50
N VAL A 31 0.96 7.03 11.71
CA VAL A 31 -0.19 7.26 10.82
C VAL A 31 0.27 7.56 9.40
N TYR A 32 -0.56 7.18 8.42
CA TYR A 32 -0.40 7.54 7.02
C TYR A 32 -1.18 8.82 6.74
N ASP A 33 -0.48 9.94 6.59
CA ASP A 33 -1.11 11.21 6.25
C ASP A 33 -1.41 11.28 4.76
N ILE A 34 -2.64 11.63 4.41
CA ILE A 34 -3.05 11.92 3.04
C ILE A 34 -3.62 13.33 3.00
N THR A 35 -3.14 14.13 2.08
CA THR A 35 -3.60 15.50 1.84
C THR A 35 -4.48 15.57 0.60
N THR A 36 -5.20 16.69 0.44
CA THR A 36 -5.97 16.97 -0.79
C THR A 36 -5.06 16.93 -2.03
N MET A 37 -3.81 17.38 -1.90
CA MET A 37 -2.87 17.38 -3.02
C MET A 37 -2.47 15.96 -3.42
N ASP A 38 -2.30 15.05 -2.46
CA ASP A 38 -1.99 13.63 -2.75
C ASP A 38 -3.13 12.99 -3.58
N TYR A 39 -4.40 13.35 -3.31
CA TYR A 39 -5.53 12.88 -4.12
C TYR A 39 -5.56 13.52 -5.52
N ILE A 40 -5.22 14.81 -5.64
CA ILE A 40 -5.12 15.48 -6.95
C ILE A 40 -4.02 14.83 -7.78
N ASP A 41 -2.85 14.61 -7.20
CA ASP A 41 -1.72 13.93 -7.85
C ASP A 41 -2.10 12.49 -8.28
N PHE A 42 -2.84 11.77 -7.45
CA PHE A 42 -3.38 10.46 -7.79
C PHE A 42 -4.31 10.52 -9.01
N LEU A 43 -5.25 11.47 -9.05
CA LEU A 43 -6.15 11.64 -10.20
C LEU A 43 -5.38 12.01 -11.47
N CYS A 44 -4.38 12.90 -11.38
CA CYS A 44 -3.50 13.24 -12.49
C CYS A 44 -2.73 12.02 -13.03
N ASN A 45 -2.20 11.18 -12.13
CA ASN A 45 -1.50 9.94 -12.50
C ASN A 45 -2.45 8.86 -13.04
N SER A 46 -3.74 8.96 -12.74
CA SER A 46 -4.80 8.05 -13.24
C SER A 46 -5.39 8.50 -14.58
N ASN A 47 -4.69 9.34 -15.33
CA ASN A 47 -5.10 9.88 -16.64
C ASN A 47 -6.39 10.74 -16.63
N TYR A 48 -6.79 11.28 -15.48
CA TYR A 48 -7.85 12.28 -15.47
C TYR A 48 -7.31 13.59 -16.06
N THR A 49 -8.12 14.23 -16.91
CA THR A 49 -7.77 15.55 -17.46
C THR A 49 -7.93 16.63 -16.38
N ILE A 50 -7.21 17.74 -16.53
CA ILE A 50 -7.35 18.91 -15.62
C ILE A 50 -8.81 19.36 -15.53
N ASN A 51 -9.57 19.31 -16.63
CA ASN A 51 -10.98 19.67 -16.62
C ASN A 51 -11.81 18.69 -15.77
N ASN A 52 -11.57 17.40 -15.87
CA ASN A 52 -12.25 16.39 -15.04
C ASN A 52 -11.95 16.62 -13.56
N ILE A 53 -10.69 16.89 -13.23
CA ILE A 53 -10.26 17.14 -11.84
C ILE A 53 -10.89 18.45 -11.33
N ARG A 54 -10.96 19.50 -12.17
CA ARG A 54 -11.63 20.76 -11.82
C ARG A 54 -13.12 20.58 -11.53
N VAL A 55 -13.81 19.74 -12.30
CA VAL A 55 -15.23 19.42 -12.04
C VAL A 55 -15.40 18.74 -10.69
N LEU A 56 -14.52 17.78 -10.35
CA LEU A 56 -14.56 17.05 -9.08
C LEU A 56 -14.22 17.95 -7.87
N THR A 57 -13.15 18.72 -8.00
CA THR A 57 -12.61 19.50 -6.88
C THR A 57 -13.20 20.90 -6.74
N ARG A 58 -13.87 21.37 -7.80
CA ARG A 58 -14.34 22.77 -7.97
C ARG A 58 -13.22 23.82 -7.82
N LYS A 59 -11.97 23.42 -8.05
CA LYS A 59 -10.76 24.24 -7.95
C LYS A 59 -9.88 24.02 -9.17
N ASN A 60 -9.03 25.00 -9.48
CA ASN A 60 -7.99 24.80 -10.47
C ASN A 60 -7.00 23.76 -9.93
N ALA A 61 -6.79 22.70 -10.70
CA ALA A 61 -5.83 21.67 -10.38
C ALA A 61 -4.53 21.90 -11.15
N ASP A 62 -3.40 21.58 -10.50
CA ASP A 62 -2.09 21.56 -11.12
C ASP A 62 -1.55 20.12 -11.01
N CYS A 63 -1.24 19.52 -12.15
CA CYS A 63 -0.67 18.18 -12.23
C CYS A 63 0.87 18.15 -12.24
N SER A 64 1.54 19.25 -11.95
CA SER A 64 3.01 19.31 -11.91
C SER A 64 3.60 18.43 -10.82
N GLY A 65 2.90 18.28 -9.68
CA GLY A 65 3.27 17.38 -8.58
C GLY A 65 3.19 15.91 -8.95
N ALA A 66 2.18 15.52 -9.72
CA ALA A 66 1.96 14.15 -10.18
C ALA A 66 3.14 13.59 -10.99
N LYS A 67 3.75 14.40 -11.84
CA LYS A 67 4.94 14.01 -12.62
C LYS A 67 6.13 13.64 -11.72
N ARG A 68 6.19 14.18 -10.51
CA ARG A 68 7.22 13.86 -9.51
C ARG A 68 6.87 12.63 -8.68
N ALA A 69 5.59 12.43 -8.39
CA ALA A 69 5.11 11.23 -7.68
C ALA A 69 5.17 9.96 -8.55
N GLY A 70 5.13 10.10 -9.86
CA GLY A 70 5.55 9.15 -10.90
C GLY A 70 4.76 7.85 -11.04
N HIS A 71 3.94 7.44 -10.06
CA HIS A 71 3.23 6.17 -10.11
C HIS A 71 1.93 6.24 -9.32
N ILE A 72 0.85 5.72 -9.91
CA ILE A 72 -0.49 5.68 -9.31
C ILE A 72 -0.49 4.98 -7.94
N GLY A 73 0.35 3.96 -7.77
CA GLY A 73 0.52 3.23 -6.52
C GLY A 73 1.17 4.04 -5.37
N ASN A 74 1.66 5.27 -5.63
CA ASN A 74 2.32 6.10 -4.63
C ASN A 74 1.34 6.98 -3.82
N LEU A 75 0.02 6.87 -4.05
CA LEU A 75 -0.94 7.42 -3.09
C LEU A 75 -0.62 6.87 -1.70
N ASN A 76 -0.46 7.74 -0.72
CA ASN A 76 -0.01 7.35 0.62
C ASN A 76 -1.09 6.60 1.43
N TYR A 77 -1.71 5.62 0.80
CA TYR A 77 -2.73 4.76 1.41
C TYR A 77 -2.06 3.61 2.19
N PRO A 78 -2.56 3.21 3.37
CA PRO A 78 -1.90 2.19 4.19
C PRO A 78 -1.85 0.81 3.53
N SER A 79 -2.81 0.45 2.69
CA SER A 79 -2.75 -0.81 1.94
C SER A 79 -1.95 -0.69 0.65
N LEU A 80 -1.41 -1.82 0.19
CA LEU A 80 -0.65 -1.92 -1.04
C LEU A 80 -1.25 -3.01 -1.92
N SER A 81 -1.47 -2.70 -3.22
CA SER A 81 -1.97 -3.68 -4.19
C SER A 81 -1.10 -3.65 -5.44
N ALA A 82 -0.38 -4.74 -5.67
CA ALA A 82 0.43 -4.95 -6.86
C ALA A 82 -0.36 -5.82 -7.85
N VAL A 83 -0.73 -5.25 -8.99
CA VAL A 83 -1.44 -5.96 -10.07
C VAL A 83 -0.50 -6.11 -11.25
N PHE A 84 -0.27 -7.35 -11.68
CA PHE A 84 0.62 -7.68 -12.77
C PHE A 84 -0.17 -8.33 -13.92
N GLN A 85 -0.07 -7.72 -15.09
CA GLN A 85 -0.51 -8.34 -16.35
C GLN A 85 0.62 -9.26 -16.83
N GLN A 86 0.34 -10.56 -16.91
CA GLN A 86 1.35 -11.55 -17.25
C GLN A 86 1.38 -11.81 -18.76
N TYR A 87 2.44 -11.32 -19.41
CA TYR A 87 2.75 -11.60 -20.80
C TYR A 87 3.95 -12.55 -20.87
N GLY A 88 3.71 -13.86 -20.92
CA GLY A 88 4.76 -14.88 -20.93
C GLY A 88 5.33 -15.19 -19.54
N ARG A 89 6.51 -15.83 -19.50
CA ARG A 89 7.17 -16.28 -18.25
C ARG A 89 8.30 -15.34 -17.85
N ARG A 90 7.98 -14.13 -17.46
CA ARG A 90 8.98 -13.13 -17.00
C ARG A 90 8.74 -12.78 -15.54
N ASN A 91 9.84 -12.50 -14.83
CA ASN A 91 9.75 -11.89 -13.52
C ASN A 91 9.16 -10.48 -13.66
N MET A 92 8.26 -10.14 -12.77
CA MET A 92 7.60 -8.84 -12.74
C MET A 92 7.91 -8.15 -11.42
N SER A 93 8.05 -6.84 -11.46
CA SER A 93 8.32 -6.06 -10.26
C SER A 93 7.58 -4.74 -10.30
N THR A 94 7.24 -4.26 -9.12
CA THR A 94 6.74 -2.90 -8.89
C THR A 94 7.28 -2.37 -7.57
N HIS A 95 7.09 -1.08 -7.33
CA HIS A 95 7.48 -0.47 -6.08
C HIS A 95 6.43 0.54 -5.61
N PHE A 96 6.43 0.79 -4.31
CA PHE A 96 5.56 1.75 -3.65
C PHE A 96 6.39 2.62 -2.72
N ILE A 97 6.22 3.93 -2.80
CA ILE A 97 6.75 4.86 -1.81
C ILE A 97 5.63 5.15 -0.81
N ARG A 98 5.96 5.10 0.46
CA ARG A 98 5.05 5.41 1.56
C ARG A 98 5.71 6.37 2.52
N ARG A 99 4.89 7.17 3.17
CA ARG A 99 5.29 8.12 4.20
C ARG A 99 4.45 7.90 5.44
N VAL A 100 5.12 7.78 6.59
CA VAL A 100 4.46 7.69 7.90
C VAL A 100 4.88 8.82 8.80
N THR A 101 3.97 9.24 9.65
CA THR A 101 4.15 10.28 10.65
C THR A 101 4.13 9.64 12.03
N ASN A 102 5.15 9.92 12.85
CA ASN A 102 5.16 9.50 14.24
C ASN A 102 4.17 10.34 15.05
N VAL A 103 3.17 9.71 15.62
CA VAL A 103 2.19 10.32 16.55
C VAL A 103 2.32 9.74 17.96
N GLY A 104 3.21 8.75 18.12
CA GLY A 104 3.58 8.18 19.41
C GLY A 104 4.72 8.96 20.09
N GLU A 105 5.52 8.26 20.89
CA GLU A 105 6.59 8.88 21.68
C GLU A 105 7.75 9.38 20.79
N PRO A 106 8.46 10.46 21.21
CA PRO A 106 9.71 10.85 20.58
C PRO A 106 10.81 9.80 20.84
N ASN A 107 11.86 9.81 20.02
CA ASN A 107 12.98 8.87 20.08
C ASN A 107 12.57 7.40 19.94
N SER A 108 11.53 7.13 19.14
CA SER A 108 11.05 5.80 18.83
C SER A 108 11.75 5.19 17.61
N ILE A 109 11.93 3.88 17.64
CA ILE A 109 12.56 3.11 16.56
C ILE A 109 11.58 2.01 16.15
N TYR A 110 11.09 2.10 14.92
CA TYR A 110 10.23 1.08 14.33
C TYR A 110 11.06 0.16 13.44
N LYS A 111 10.92 -1.15 13.64
CA LYS A 111 11.50 -2.19 12.77
C LYS A 111 10.41 -2.83 11.94
N VAL A 112 10.74 -3.14 10.68
CA VAL A 112 9.80 -3.78 9.77
C VAL A 112 9.85 -5.30 9.92
N THR A 113 8.67 -5.92 9.94
CA THR A 113 8.49 -7.37 9.73
C THR A 113 7.65 -7.56 8.47
N ILE A 114 8.10 -8.41 7.56
CA ILE A 114 7.46 -8.65 6.29
C ILE A 114 6.91 -10.08 6.28
N ARG A 115 5.63 -10.22 5.92
CA ARG A 115 4.97 -11.49 5.60
C ARG A 115 4.64 -11.45 4.12
N PRO A 116 5.52 -11.94 3.23
CA PRO A 116 5.33 -11.78 1.80
C PRO A 116 4.15 -12.61 1.29
N PRO A 117 3.40 -12.12 0.28
CA PRO A 117 2.45 -12.95 -0.44
C PRO A 117 3.14 -14.16 -1.07
N SER A 118 2.47 -15.31 -1.07
CA SER A 118 3.05 -16.55 -1.61
C SER A 118 3.53 -16.39 -3.06
N GLY A 119 4.76 -16.85 -3.36
CA GLY A 119 5.39 -16.71 -4.68
C GLY A 119 5.94 -15.31 -4.98
N SER A 120 6.03 -14.45 -3.98
CA SER A 120 6.58 -13.09 -4.12
C SER A 120 7.75 -12.85 -3.17
N VAL A 121 8.66 -11.99 -3.58
CA VAL A 121 9.72 -11.42 -2.74
C VAL A 121 9.38 -9.97 -2.48
N VAL A 122 9.38 -9.59 -1.21
CA VAL A 122 9.08 -8.22 -0.78
C VAL A 122 10.25 -7.69 0.03
N THR A 123 10.73 -6.50 -0.31
CA THR A 123 11.77 -5.79 0.44
C THR A 123 11.28 -4.40 0.84
N VAL A 124 11.73 -3.92 1.97
CA VAL A 124 11.41 -2.58 2.49
C VAL A 124 12.71 -1.84 2.83
N GLU A 125 12.85 -0.64 2.34
CA GLU A 125 14.04 0.22 2.56
C GLU A 125 13.61 1.60 3.08
N PRO A 126 14.15 2.06 4.21
CA PRO A 126 15.02 1.35 5.15
C PRO A 126 14.23 0.30 5.97
N GLU A 127 14.92 -0.67 6.57
CA GLU A 127 14.30 -1.68 7.45
C GLU A 127 14.00 -1.14 8.86
N GLN A 128 14.50 0.06 9.18
CA GLN A 128 14.26 0.76 10.42
C GLN A 128 13.90 2.22 10.17
N LEU A 129 12.90 2.71 10.89
CA LEU A 129 12.52 4.12 10.93
C LEU A 129 12.85 4.68 12.32
N VAL A 130 13.77 5.67 12.36
CA VAL A 130 14.21 6.30 13.59
C VAL A 130 13.58 7.68 13.71
N PHE A 131 12.63 7.84 14.61
CA PHE A 131 11.95 9.09 14.86
C PHE A 131 12.55 9.78 16.11
N ARG A 132 12.89 11.05 15.98
CA ARG A 132 13.45 11.85 17.08
C ARG A 132 12.39 12.71 17.77
N ARG A 133 11.25 12.96 17.10
CA ARG A 133 10.19 13.85 17.60
C ARG A 133 8.82 13.40 17.11
N VAL A 134 7.80 13.77 17.86
CA VAL A 134 6.40 13.68 17.44
C VAL A 134 6.16 14.57 16.21
N GLY A 135 5.33 14.12 15.28
CA GLY A 135 5.05 14.80 14.01
C GLY A 135 6.16 14.66 12.96
N GLN A 136 7.25 13.95 13.26
CA GLN A 136 8.27 13.68 12.25
C GLN A 136 7.75 12.71 11.20
N LYS A 137 8.05 13.01 9.92
CA LYS A 137 7.65 12.21 8.77
C LYS A 137 8.87 11.51 8.19
N LEU A 138 8.75 10.23 7.92
CA LEU A 138 9.77 9.43 7.25
C LEU A 138 9.17 8.65 6.10
N ASN A 139 9.94 8.50 5.04
CA ASN A 139 9.57 7.71 3.88
C ASN A 139 10.22 6.32 3.93
N PHE A 140 9.54 5.37 3.33
CA PHE A 140 10.11 4.05 3.03
C PHE A 140 9.66 3.58 1.66
N LEU A 141 10.45 2.71 1.06
CA LEU A 141 10.23 2.12 -0.25
C LEU A 141 9.91 0.64 -0.07
N VAL A 142 8.82 0.18 -0.66
CA VAL A 142 8.44 -1.24 -0.73
C VAL A 142 8.66 -1.71 -2.16
N ARG A 143 9.49 -2.73 -2.37
CA ARG A 143 9.65 -3.40 -3.67
C ARG A 143 8.96 -4.76 -3.61
N VAL A 144 8.20 -5.06 -4.63
CA VAL A 144 7.50 -6.34 -4.79
C VAL A 144 7.96 -6.97 -6.09
N GLN A 145 8.47 -8.18 -6.00
CA GLN A 145 8.89 -8.98 -7.15
C GLN A 145 8.14 -10.31 -7.13
N THR A 146 7.68 -10.78 -8.26
CA THR A 146 6.98 -12.05 -8.39
C THR A 146 7.37 -12.75 -9.68
N MET A 147 7.35 -14.08 -9.66
CA MET A 147 7.56 -14.91 -10.85
C MET A 147 6.23 -15.18 -11.53
N ALA A 148 6.30 -15.38 -12.85
CA ALA A 148 5.14 -15.80 -13.61
C ALA A 148 4.60 -17.14 -13.09
N VAL A 149 3.28 -17.23 -12.97
CA VAL A 149 2.56 -18.44 -12.58
C VAL A 149 1.78 -18.99 -13.78
N LYS A 150 1.55 -20.30 -13.82
CA LYS A 150 0.70 -20.87 -14.87
C LYS A 150 -0.76 -20.52 -14.60
N LEU A 151 -1.35 -19.70 -15.46
CA LEU A 151 -2.77 -19.36 -15.46
C LEU A 151 -3.37 -19.71 -16.82
N SER A 152 -4.66 -20.00 -16.84
CA SER A 152 -5.44 -20.09 -18.09
C SER A 152 -5.69 -18.67 -18.65
N PRO A 153 -5.93 -18.52 -19.97
CA PRO A 153 -6.36 -17.23 -20.53
C PRO A 153 -7.55 -16.64 -19.75
N GLY A 154 -7.49 -15.36 -19.41
CA GLY A 154 -8.47 -14.68 -18.56
C GLY A 154 -8.38 -15.01 -17.08
N GLY A 155 -7.49 -15.95 -16.68
CA GLY A 155 -7.33 -16.37 -15.28
C GLY A 155 -6.68 -15.29 -14.41
N THR A 156 -7.09 -15.27 -13.14
CA THR A 156 -6.57 -14.36 -12.12
C THR A 156 -6.19 -15.16 -10.87
N ARG A 157 -5.06 -14.81 -10.27
CA ARG A 157 -4.60 -15.36 -8.98
C ARG A 157 -4.18 -14.23 -8.07
N MET A 158 -4.78 -14.14 -6.90
CA MET A 158 -4.42 -13.18 -5.86
C MET A 158 -3.77 -13.91 -4.68
N GLN A 159 -2.75 -13.30 -4.11
CA GLN A 159 -2.09 -13.73 -2.88
C GLN A 159 -1.97 -12.53 -1.94
N ALA A 160 -2.09 -12.78 -0.65
CA ALA A 160 -2.06 -11.74 0.38
C ALA A 160 -0.86 -11.92 1.32
N GLY A 161 -0.39 -10.81 1.82
CA GLY A 161 0.67 -10.70 2.82
C GLY A 161 0.51 -9.40 3.61
N SER A 162 1.53 -9.04 4.37
CA SER A 162 1.52 -7.80 5.14
C SER A 162 2.92 -7.27 5.42
N ILE A 163 2.99 -5.98 5.71
CA ILE A 163 4.14 -5.27 6.23
C ILE A 163 3.74 -4.73 7.60
N VAL A 164 4.52 -4.99 8.62
CA VAL A 164 4.25 -4.56 10.00
C VAL A 164 5.43 -3.75 10.52
N TRP A 165 5.18 -2.49 10.86
CA TRP A 165 6.12 -1.67 11.60
C TRP A 165 5.85 -1.79 13.09
N SER A 166 6.87 -2.11 13.90
CA SER A 166 6.73 -2.20 15.35
C SER A 166 7.90 -1.56 16.08
N ASP A 167 7.58 -0.86 17.16
CA ASP A 167 8.52 -0.33 18.17
C ASP A 167 8.54 -1.18 19.45
N GLY A 168 7.83 -2.32 19.46
CA GLY A 168 7.64 -3.19 20.62
C GLY A 168 6.38 -2.87 21.44
N LYS A 169 5.84 -1.65 21.33
CA LYS A 169 4.59 -1.20 21.98
C LYS A 169 3.44 -1.12 20.96
N HIS A 170 3.74 -0.57 19.79
CA HIS A 170 2.80 -0.39 18.69
C HIS A 170 3.10 -1.35 17.55
N GLU A 171 2.03 -1.74 16.85
CA GLU A 171 2.10 -2.51 15.61
C GLU A 171 1.24 -1.83 14.54
N VAL A 172 1.89 -1.36 13.49
CA VAL A 172 1.24 -0.67 12.37
C VAL A 172 1.28 -1.58 11.15
N THR A 173 0.16 -2.25 10.89
CA THR A 173 0.04 -3.27 9.84
C THR A 173 -0.50 -2.66 8.55
N SER A 174 0.20 -2.91 7.46
CA SER A 174 -0.21 -2.59 6.10
C SER A 174 -0.45 -3.87 5.31
N PRO A 175 -1.70 -4.17 4.90
CA PRO A 175 -1.97 -5.32 4.04
C PRO A 175 -1.35 -5.11 2.66
N LEU A 176 -0.82 -6.19 2.10
CA LEU A 176 -0.22 -6.22 0.77
C LEU A 176 -0.85 -7.35 -0.04
N THR A 177 -1.37 -7.01 -1.23
CA THR A 177 -1.86 -8.01 -2.19
C THR A 177 -1.00 -8.02 -3.44
N VAL A 178 -0.81 -9.23 -4.00
CA VAL A 178 -0.21 -9.45 -5.31
C VAL A 178 -1.22 -10.19 -6.16
N THR A 179 -1.65 -9.56 -7.24
CA THR A 179 -2.61 -10.12 -8.19
C THR A 179 -1.92 -10.33 -9.53
N MET A 180 -1.98 -11.56 -10.01
CA MET A 180 -1.49 -11.98 -11.32
C MET A 180 -2.69 -12.18 -12.22
N GLN A 181 -2.67 -11.57 -13.41
CA GLN A 181 -3.73 -11.68 -14.40
C GLN A 181 -3.15 -12.14 -15.74
N GLN A 182 -3.72 -13.19 -16.32
CA GLN A 182 -3.40 -13.64 -17.67
C GLN A 182 -4.41 -13.00 -18.62
N PRO A 183 -3.99 -12.17 -19.57
CA PRO A 183 -4.88 -11.68 -20.63
C PRO A 183 -5.53 -12.82 -21.42
N ILE A 184 -6.66 -12.54 -22.04
CA ILE A 184 -7.38 -13.46 -22.94
C ILE A 184 -6.60 -13.64 -24.23
#